data_15b9122a42b655446e6c0c016bd6fa77
#
_entry.id   15b9122a42b655446e6c0c016bd6fa77
#
_cell.length_a   1.000
_cell.length_b   1.000
_cell.length_c   1.000
_cell.angle_alpha   90.00
_cell.angle_beta   90.00
_cell.angle_gamma   90.00
#
_symmetry.space_group_name_H-M   'P 1'
#
loop_
_entity.id
_entity.type
_entity.pdbx_description
1 polymer ?
#
loop_
_entity_poly.entity_id
_entity_poly.type
_entity_poly.pdbx_seq_one_letter_code
_entity_poly.pdbx_strand_id
1 'polypeptide(L)'
;MSKHNDNEFRCLLGGGNLRLRGNCHCHSTYSDGTYPPEETFAHYHDAGYDFLYLTEHCDKLTYGRFPDFDTLDSEDFRVLPGVEKRNETVRFGQSREAMLLGLNTLEIDHWRPGIGQQTTIDAINEDGGLPILSCTYWDGRIAADMVNLTGLAGIEIYNATCQGAVGKGNAISHFDVLLESGMRLYGLAVDDCHLNDWPDFALAWIVVCVEEKTPVAIQDAIRTGQFYSSCGPTIEPWTRSGATLTLRCSPVKMIVCNGVGPYGHALHSHGHGELIEMTLNVREHWPNDSPYVRFSCCDDQGRWAWTNPLWRDDFV
;
A
#
# COMPACT_ATOMS: atom_id res chain seq x y z
N MET A 1 -13.23 -6.87 -39.87
CA MET A 1 -12.42 -7.82 -39.10
C MET A 1 -11.05 -7.17 -38.89
N SER A 2 -10.88 -6.43 -37.83
CA SER A 2 -9.63 -5.78 -37.46
C SER A 2 -8.75 -6.85 -36.78
N LYS A 3 -7.59 -7.11 -37.37
CA LYS A 3 -6.56 -7.94 -36.72
C LYS A 3 -6.06 -7.19 -35.51
N HIS A 4 -6.44 -7.63 -34.33
CA HIS A 4 -5.77 -7.21 -33.11
C HIS A 4 -4.32 -7.69 -33.17
N ASN A 5 -3.40 -6.76 -33.10
CA ASN A 5 -1.98 -7.04 -32.94
C ASN A 5 -1.77 -7.67 -31.57
N ASP A 6 -1.62 -9.00 -31.51
CA ASP A 6 -1.38 -9.77 -30.27
C ASP A 6 0.02 -9.55 -29.65
N ASN A 7 0.75 -8.53 -30.09
CA ASN A 7 2.13 -8.25 -29.68
C ASN A 7 2.30 -6.92 -28.91
N GLU A 8 1.24 -6.37 -28.35
CA GLU A 8 1.39 -5.18 -27.50
C GLU A 8 1.87 -5.57 -26.10
N PHE A 9 3.13 -5.27 -25.81
CA PHE A 9 3.65 -5.25 -24.44
C PHE A 9 2.87 -4.20 -23.64
N ARG A 10 1.98 -4.61 -22.77
CA ARG A 10 1.35 -3.71 -21.81
C ARG A 10 2.13 -3.74 -20.52
N CYS A 11 2.63 -2.58 -20.09
CA CYS A 11 3.10 -2.36 -18.74
C CYS A 11 1.89 -2.39 -17.78
N LEU A 12 1.88 -3.31 -16.82
CA LEU A 12 0.74 -3.52 -15.93
C LEU A 12 0.87 -2.74 -14.60
N LEU A 13 1.99 -2.03 -14.40
CA LEU A 13 2.17 -1.06 -13.31
C LEU A 13 1.87 0.39 -13.74
N GLY A 14 1.20 0.59 -14.88
CA GLY A 14 1.01 1.90 -15.50
C GLY A 14 2.01 2.19 -16.62
N GLY A 15 1.61 3.04 -17.57
CA GLY A 15 2.43 3.44 -18.72
C GLY A 15 3.55 4.43 -18.40
N GLY A 16 3.62 4.92 -17.13
CA GLY A 16 4.52 5.98 -16.73
C GLY A 16 6.00 5.58 -16.71
N ASN A 17 6.86 6.52 -17.14
CA ASN A 17 8.31 6.30 -17.18
C ASN A 17 9.01 6.65 -15.85
N LEU A 18 8.32 7.37 -14.95
CA LEU A 18 8.86 7.75 -13.66
C LEU A 18 8.51 6.69 -12.60
N ARG A 19 9.48 6.40 -11.76
CA ARG A 19 9.36 5.55 -10.58
C ARG A 19 9.56 6.42 -9.37
N LEU A 20 8.47 6.71 -8.64
CA LEU A 20 8.53 7.58 -7.48
C LEU A 20 8.35 6.73 -6.22
N ARG A 21 9.36 6.76 -5.36
CA ARG A 21 9.33 6.10 -4.05
C ARG A 21 8.68 7.03 -3.03
N GLY A 22 7.71 6.52 -2.28
CA GLY A 22 7.04 7.31 -1.26
C GLY A 22 6.56 6.50 -0.07
N ASN A 23 6.27 7.22 1.01
CA ASN A 23 5.63 6.66 2.19
C ASN A 23 4.22 7.26 2.37
N CYS A 24 3.26 6.41 2.74
CA CYS A 24 1.87 6.81 2.87
C CYS A 24 1.37 6.89 4.31
N HIS A 25 2.25 6.71 5.32
CA HIS A 25 1.89 6.81 6.72
C HIS A 25 3.06 7.36 7.54
N CYS A 26 2.91 8.57 8.05
CA CYS A 26 3.95 9.27 8.81
C CYS A 26 3.35 10.33 9.71
N HIS A 27 4.02 10.60 10.84
CA HIS A 27 3.64 11.56 11.86
C HIS A 27 4.73 12.61 12.08
N SER A 28 4.33 13.79 12.56
CA SER A 28 5.20 14.88 12.96
C SER A 28 4.80 15.41 14.34
N THR A 29 5.43 16.49 14.78
CA THR A 29 5.03 17.19 16.03
C THR A 29 3.63 17.80 15.97
N TYR A 30 2.95 17.73 14.85
CA TYR A 30 1.52 18.10 14.76
C TYR A 30 0.61 17.07 15.41
N SER A 31 1.06 15.82 15.59
CA SER A 31 0.45 14.84 16.49
C SER A 31 1.46 14.29 17.49
N ASP A 32 2.06 13.15 17.27
CA ASP A 32 2.95 12.47 18.19
C ASP A 32 4.29 12.01 17.58
N GLY A 33 4.64 12.51 16.40
CA GLY A 33 5.97 12.37 15.84
C GLY A 33 7.01 13.25 16.54
N THR A 34 8.28 12.91 16.38
CA THR A 34 9.40 13.53 17.11
C THR A 34 9.81 14.88 16.51
N TYR A 35 9.75 15.02 15.19
CA TYR A 35 10.25 16.19 14.46
C TYR A 35 9.12 17.01 13.84
N PRO A 36 9.35 18.35 13.64
CA PRO A 36 8.42 19.15 12.86
C PRO A 36 8.34 18.66 11.40
N PRO A 37 7.27 19.00 10.66
CA PRO A 37 7.07 18.51 9.29
C PRO A 37 8.29 18.72 8.38
N GLU A 38 8.90 19.88 8.43
CA GLU A 38 10.04 20.25 7.56
C GLU A 38 11.25 19.33 7.79
N GLU A 39 11.53 18.98 9.04
CA GLU A 39 12.62 18.07 9.38
C GLU A 39 12.25 16.61 9.03
N THR A 40 11.00 16.21 9.26
CA THR A 40 10.49 14.90 8.84
C THR A 40 10.64 14.71 7.33
N PHE A 41 10.31 15.72 6.53
CA PHE A 41 10.47 15.66 5.07
C PHE A 41 11.93 15.63 4.64
N ALA A 42 12.79 16.40 5.30
CA ALA A 42 14.22 16.39 5.02
C ALA A 42 14.80 14.98 5.21
N HIS A 43 14.41 14.26 6.27
CA HIS A 43 14.83 12.88 6.49
C HIS A 43 14.41 11.95 5.34
N TYR A 44 13.16 12.03 4.87
CA TYR A 44 12.67 11.20 3.76
C TYR A 44 13.32 11.57 2.42
N HIS A 45 13.47 12.87 2.14
CA HIS A 45 14.15 13.35 0.95
C HIS A 45 15.62 12.87 0.90
N ASP A 46 16.36 13.01 2.03
CA ASP A 46 17.75 12.57 2.14
C ASP A 46 17.89 11.03 2.02
N ALA A 47 16.84 10.28 2.39
CA ALA A 47 16.77 8.84 2.20
C ALA A 47 16.36 8.42 0.77
N GLY A 48 16.21 9.39 -0.16
CA GLY A 48 15.91 9.15 -1.57
C GLY A 48 14.44 8.83 -1.85
N TYR A 49 13.53 9.37 -1.05
CA TYR A 49 12.09 9.35 -1.36
C TYR A 49 11.73 10.53 -2.26
N ASP A 50 10.67 10.37 -3.03
CA ASP A 50 10.15 11.38 -3.95
C ASP A 50 8.90 12.07 -3.41
N PHE A 51 8.17 11.40 -2.50
CA PHE A 51 6.97 11.93 -1.88
C PHE A 51 6.69 11.33 -0.51
N LEU A 52 5.90 12.07 0.28
CA LEU A 52 5.43 11.66 1.60
C LEU A 52 3.97 12.09 1.78
N TYR A 53 3.14 11.18 2.28
CA TYR A 53 1.88 11.53 2.93
C TYR A 53 2.13 11.76 4.42
N LEU A 54 1.81 12.94 4.90
CA LEU A 54 1.80 13.22 6.32
C LEU A 54 0.37 12.98 6.83
N THR A 55 0.22 12.00 7.70
CA THR A 55 -1.06 11.43 8.12
C THR A 55 -1.27 11.58 9.62
N GLU A 56 -1.31 12.81 10.10
CA GLU A 56 -1.42 13.12 11.52
C GLU A 56 -2.67 12.50 12.16
N HIS A 57 -2.55 12.07 13.40
CA HIS A 57 -3.70 11.67 14.21
C HIS A 57 -4.69 12.81 14.38
N CYS A 58 -5.90 12.70 13.85
CA CYS A 58 -6.88 13.77 13.92
C CYS A 58 -7.42 14.02 15.34
N ASP A 59 -7.33 13.03 16.24
CA ASP A 59 -7.74 13.12 17.64
C ASP A 59 -6.66 13.68 18.59
N LYS A 60 -5.44 13.88 18.08
CA LYS A 60 -4.28 14.32 18.87
C LYS A 60 -3.57 15.53 18.28
N LEU A 61 -4.24 16.34 17.47
CA LEU A 61 -3.61 17.52 16.85
C LEU A 61 -3.09 18.50 17.91
N THR A 62 -1.78 18.60 18.03
CA THR A 62 -1.07 19.43 19.02
C THR A 62 -1.45 20.91 18.91
N TYR A 63 -1.66 21.41 17.68
CA TYR A 63 -1.98 22.80 17.41
C TYR A 63 -3.47 23.00 17.07
N GLY A 64 -4.32 21.96 17.20
CA GLY A 64 -5.74 22.00 16.82
C GLY A 64 -5.97 22.22 15.30
N ARG A 65 -4.94 22.03 14.48
CA ARG A 65 -4.97 22.16 13.02
C ARG A 65 -3.88 21.32 12.39
N PHE A 66 -4.03 21.01 11.11
CA PHE A 66 -3.00 20.41 10.28
C PHE A 66 -1.93 21.43 9.85
N PRO A 67 -0.73 20.97 9.42
CA PRO A 67 0.24 21.84 8.77
C PRO A 67 -0.29 22.44 7.48
N ASP A 68 0.36 23.51 7.02
CA ASP A 68 0.07 24.13 5.73
C ASP A 68 0.82 23.37 4.61
N PHE A 69 0.15 22.45 3.98
CA PHE A 69 0.72 21.59 2.94
C PHE A 69 1.18 22.37 1.70
N ASP A 70 0.52 23.47 1.36
CA ASP A 70 0.91 24.29 0.19
C ASP A 70 2.31 24.92 0.37
N THR A 71 2.71 25.18 1.61
CA THR A 71 4.05 25.70 1.91
C THR A 71 5.13 24.65 2.00
N LEU A 72 4.73 23.38 2.16
CA LEU A 72 5.62 22.23 2.37
C LEU A 72 5.90 21.45 1.08
N ASP A 73 4.99 21.50 0.10
CA ASP A 73 5.15 20.82 -1.19
C ASP A 73 6.17 21.55 -2.08
N SER A 74 6.98 20.76 -2.81
CA SER A 74 7.94 21.27 -3.77
C SER A 74 8.04 20.37 -5.00
N GLU A 75 8.65 20.84 -6.09
CA GLU A 75 8.87 20.02 -7.28
C GLU A 75 9.87 18.87 -7.02
N ASP A 76 10.85 19.10 -6.14
CA ASP A 76 11.86 18.09 -5.81
C ASP A 76 11.32 17.01 -4.90
N PHE A 77 10.44 17.35 -3.94
CA PHE A 77 9.83 16.42 -3.00
C PHE A 77 8.36 16.77 -2.79
N ARG A 78 7.46 15.83 -3.13
CA ARG A 78 6.01 16.05 -2.99
C ARG A 78 5.53 15.73 -1.59
N VAL A 79 4.81 16.65 -0.99
CA VAL A 79 4.17 16.50 0.31
C VAL A 79 2.66 16.51 0.12
N LEU A 80 2.04 15.39 0.51
CA LEU A 80 0.62 15.19 0.29
C LEU A 80 -0.14 15.14 1.63
N PRO A 81 -1.35 15.70 1.68
CA PRO A 81 -2.16 15.69 2.87
C PRO A 81 -2.75 14.31 3.15
N GLY A 82 -2.86 13.99 4.43
CA GLY A 82 -3.56 12.81 4.89
C GLY A 82 -3.90 12.91 6.36
N VAL A 83 -4.72 11.97 6.81
CA VAL A 83 -5.14 11.87 8.21
C VAL A 83 -5.09 10.42 8.67
N GLU A 84 -4.77 10.21 9.93
CA GLU A 84 -5.04 8.94 10.58
C GLU A 84 -6.20 9.10 11.56
N LYS A 85 -7.22 8.26 11.39
CA LYS A 85 -8.45 8.29 12.18
C LYS A 85 -8.59 7.03 13.01
N ARG A 86 -8.79 7.24 14.32
CA ARG A 86 -9.15 6.19 15.26
C ARG A 86 -10.66 6.00 15.25
N ASN A 87 -11.11 4.82 14.87
CA ASN A 87 -12.51 4.43 14.87
C ASN A 87 -12.74 3.34 15.91
N GLU A 88 -14.00 2.99 16.14
CA GLU A 88 -14.34 1.89 17.01
C GLU A 88 -14.98 0.74 16.24
N THR A 89 -14.62 -0.46 16.65
CA THR A 89 -15.35 -1.69 16.34
C THR A 89 -15.72 -2.40 17.63
N VAL A 90 -16.82 -3.13 17.66
CA VAL A 90 -17.27 -3.87 18.85
C VAL A 90 -17.08 -5.36 18.60
N ARG A 91 -16.29 -6.01 19.45
CA ARG A 91 -16.07 -7.45 19.39
C ARG A 91 -16.18 -8.08 20.77
N PHE A 92 -16.99 -9.14 20.89
CA PHE A 92 -17.29 -9.80 22.15
C PHE A 92 -17.82 -8.84 23.24
N GLY A 93 -18.59 -7.81 22.80
CA GLY A 93 -19.14 -6.80 23.71
C GLY A 93 -18.11 -5.78 24.24
N GLN A 94 -16.89 -5.76 23.68
CA GLN A 94 -15.84 -4.80 24.02
C GLN A 94 -15.56 -3.90 22.83
N SER A 95 -15.45 -2.59 23.08
CA SER A 95 -14.93 -1.63 22.11
C SER A 95 -13.45 -1.92 21.85
N ARG A 96 -13.07 -1.84 20.57
CA ARG A 96 -11.72 -2.01 20.05
C ARG A 96 -11.40 -0.85 19.12
N GLU A 97 -10.15 -0.47 19.09
CA GLU A 97 -9.65 0.50 18.10
C GLU A 97 -9.65 -0.12 16.71
N ALA A 98 -9.91 0.71 15.70
CA ALA A 98 -9.87 0.36 14.30
C ALA A 98 -9.31 1.56 13.52
N MET A 99 -8.04 1.49 13.14
CA MET A 99 -7.34 2.59 12.51
C MET A 99 -7.65 2.66 11.01
N LEU A 100 -7.85 3.87 10.51
CA LEU A 100 -8.05 4.17 9.09
C LEU A 100 -7.18 5.35 8.68
N LEU A 101 -6.52 5.27 7.52
CA LEU A 101 -5.95 6.44 6.86
C LEU A 101 -6.95 7.03 5.87
N GLY A 102 -6.97 8.33 5.77
CA GLY A 102 -7.51 9.08 4.65
C GLY A 102 -6.37 9.76 3.92
N LEU A 103 -6.02 9.28 2.72
CA LEU A 103 -5.03 9.96 1.88
C LEU A 103 -5.72 11.00 1.01
N ASN A 104 -5.05 12.14 0.75
CA ASN A 104 -5.57 13.29 0.00
C ASN A 104 -6.84 13.91 0.60
N THR A 105 -6.94 13.92 1.91
CA THR A 105 -8.02 14.56 2.65
C THR A 105 -7.49 15.10 3.97
N LEU A 106 -8.11 16.16 4.46
CA LEU A 106 -7.93 16.70 5.81
C LEU A 106 -9.27 16.74 6.55
N GLU A 107 -10.24 15.95 6.07
CA GLU A 107 -11.58 15.90 6.63
C GLU A 107 -11.54 15.31 8.05
N ILE A 108 -11.96 16.10 9.04
CA ILE A 108 -12.06 15.72 10.45
C ILE A 108 -13.43 16.02 11.06
N ASP A 109 -14.32 16.72 10.34
CA ASP A 109 -15.60 17.23 10.88
C ASP A 109 -16.53 16.10 11.34
N HIS A 110 -16.43 14.93 10.70
CA HIS A 110 -17.20 13.74 11.06
C HIS A 110 -16.51 12.87 12.13
N TRP A 111 -15.26 13.22 12.52
CA TRP A 111 -14.59 12.46 13.56
C TRP A 111 -15.18 12.75 14.95
N ARG A 112 -15.46 11.71 15.69
CA ARG A 112 -15.82 11.75 17.13
C ARG A 112 -15.57 10.37 17.73
N PRO A 113 -15.29 10.30 19.04
CA PRO A 113 -15.19 9.01 19.73
C PRO A 113 -16.43 8.14 19.50
N GLY A 114 -16.20 6.85 19.23
CA GLY A 114 -17.29 5.89 18.98
C GLY A 114 -17.83 5.84 17.56
N ILE A 115 -17.24 6.59 16.63
CA ILE A 115 -17.67 6.55 15.22
C ILE A 115 -17.27 5.20 14.58
N GLY A 116 -18.19 4.62 13.84
CA GLY A 116 -17.96 3.37 13.10
C GLY A 116 -17.08 3.57 11.87
N GLN A 117 -16.35 2.53 11.48
CA GLN A 117 -15.43 2.55 10.32
C GLN A 117 -16.12 3.00 9.03
N GLN A 118 -17.32 2.49 8.72
CA GLN A 118 -18.02 2.82 7.48
C GLN A 118 -18.31 4.32 7.36
N THR A 119 -18.74 4.96 8.44
CA THR A 119 -19.01 6.40 8.42
C THR A 119 -17.77 7.22 8.10
N THR A 120 -16.59 6.81 8.62
CA THR A 120 -15.33 7.47 8.31
C THR A 120 -14.92 7.22 6.85
N ILE A 121 -15.09 6.00 6.34
CA ILE A 121 -14.82 5.67 4.94
C ILE A 121 -15.67 6.53 4.00
N ASP A 122 -16.96 6.65 4.31
CA ASP A 122 -17.88 7.45 3.51
C ASP A 122 -17.46 8.93 3.50
N ALA A 123 -17.11 9.49 4.65
CA ALA A 123 -16.65 10.88 4.77
C ALA A 123 -15.34 11.14 3.99
N ILE A 124 -14.37 10.22 4.06
CA ILE A 124 -13.13 10.33 3.28
C ILE A 124 -13.43 10.31 1.77
N ASN A 125 -14.31 9.43 1.32
CA ASN A 125 -14.72 9.35 -0.08
C ASN A 125 -15.48 10.61 -0.54
N GLU A 126 -16.38 11.17 0.30
CA GLU A 126 -17.12 12.40 0.02
C GLU A 126 -16.19 13.60 -0.16
N ASP A 127 -15.07 13.63 0.59
CA ASP A 127 -14.01 14.65 0.46
C ASP A 127 -13.04 14.37 -0.73
N GLY A 128 -13.24 13.27 -1.47
CA GLY A 128 -12.39 12.89 -2.62
C GLY A 128 -11.10 12.17 -2.24
N GLY A 129 -10.92 11.83 -0.98
CA GLY A 129 -9.77 11.10 -0.46
C GLY A 129 -9.78 9.60 -0.78
N LEU A 130 -8.78 8.89 -0.27
CA LEU A 130 -8.62 7.45 -0.41
C LEU A 130 -8.63 6.79 0.98
N PRO A 131 -9.71 6.08 1.36
CA PRO A 131 -9.73 5.36 2.63
C PRO A 131 -8.88 4.09 2.56
N ILE A 132 -7.94 3.95 3.50
CA ILE A 132 -7.03 2.80 3.62
C ILE A 132 -7.22 2.16 5.00
N LEU A 133 -7.39 0.85 5.07
CA LEU A 133 -7.36 0.11 6.32
C LEU A 133 -5.94 0.12 6.88
N SER A 134 -5.74 0.76 8.04
CA SER A 134 -4.44 0.88 8.70
C SER A 134 -4.33 -0.06 9.89
N CYS A 135 -3.13 -0.52 10.21
CA CYS A 135 -2.76 -1.24 11.43
C CYS A 135 -3.61 -2.49 11.75
N THR A 136 -4.19 -3.15 10.75
CA THR A 136 -5.26 -4.16 10.96
C THR A 136 -4.84 -5.37 11.81
N TYR A 137 -3.57 -5.77 11.75
CA TYR A 137 -3.07 -6.85 12.59
C TYR A 137 -2.71 -6.36 14.00
N TRP A 138 -2.19 -5.14 14.10
CA TRP A 138 -1.83 -4.53 15.38
C TRP A 138 -3.05 -4.30 16.26
N ASP A 139 -4.12 -3.73 15.72
CA ASP A 139 -5.35 -3.46 16.43
C ASP A 139 -6.22 -4.72 16.65
N GLY A 140 -5.82 -5.84 16.03
CA GLY A 140 -6.42 -7.15 16.23
C GLY A 140 -7.75 -7.33 15.54
N ARG A 141 -8.05 -6.56 14.48
CA ARG A 141 -9.20 -6.83 13.61
C ARG A 141 -9.10 -8.23 13.01
N ILE A 142 -10.26 -8.80 12.76
CA ILE A 142 -10.41 -10.05 12.01
C ILE A 142 -11.20 -9.79 10.73
N ALA A 143 -11.24 -10.75 9.82
CA ALA A 143 -11.96 -10.63 8.56
C ALA A 143 -13.40 -10.13 8.74
N ALA A 144 -14.12 -10.63 9.73
CA ALA A 144 -15.52 -10.25 10.02
C ALA A 144 -15.71 -8.76 10.36
N ASP A 145 -14.67 -8.08 10.81
CA ASP A 145 -14.69 -6.64 11.11
C ASP A 145 -14.53 -5.78 9.85
N MET A 146 -14.14 -6.39 8.71
CA MET A 146 -13.71 -5.67 7.51
C MET A 146 -14.44 -6.07 6.22
N VAL A 147 -14.87 -7.33 6.07
CA VAL A 147 -15.43 -7.85 4.79
C VAL A 147 -16.72 -7.19 4.32
N ASN A 148 -17.42 -6.49 5.21
CA ASN A 148 -18.66 -5.77 4.87
C ASN A 148 -18.44 -4.26 4.65
N LEU A 149 -17.19 -3.78 4.80
CA LEU A 149 -16.88 -2.37 4.52
C LEU A 149 -16.85 -2.12 3.02
N THR A 150 -17.36 -0.98 2.60
CA THR A 150 -17.44 -0.57 1.19
C THR A 150 -16.73 0.75 0.96
N GLY A 151 -16.27 1.00 -0.26
CA GLY A 151 -15.61 2.26 -0.63
C GLY A 151 -14.13 2.36 -0.22
N LEU A 152 -13.52 1.27 0.25
CA LEU A 152 -12.10 1.23 0.56
C LEU A 152 -11.25 1.25 -0.72
N ALA A 153 -10.13 1.97 -0.68
CA ALA A 153 -9.12 1.99 -1.74
C ALA A 153 -8.00 0.96 -1.50
N GLY A 154 -7.67 0.69 -0.24
CA GLY A 154 -6.57 -0.22 0.07
C GLY A 154 -6.49 -0.65 1.53
N ILE A 155 -5.40 -1.36 1.82
CA ILE A 155 -5.04 -1.85 3.15
C ILE A 155 -3.52 -1.78 3.33
N GLU A 156 -3.05 -1.44 4.51
CA GLU A 156 -1.65 -1.65 4.88
C GLU A 156 -1.37 -3.14 5.01
N ILE A 157 -0.57 -3.67 4.08
CA ILE A 157 -0.12 -5.06 4.10
C ILE A 157 1.13 -5.25 4.96
N TYR A 158 1.87 -4.15 5.16
CA TYR A 158 3.01 -4.10 6.06
C TYR A 158 3.14 -2.69 6.66
N ASN A 159 3.32 -2.64 7.98
CA ASN A 159 3.53 -1.43 8.75
C ASN A 159 4.78 -1.62 9.63
N ALA A 160 5.82 -0.81 9.39
CA ALA A 160 7.13 -1.01 10.01
C ALA A 160 7.11 -0.70 11.51
N THR A 161 6.41 0.34 11.95
CA THR A 161 6.26 0.68 13.38
C THR A 161 5.55 -0.44 14.13
N CYS A 162 4.43 -0.92 13.64
CA CYS A 162 3.72 -2.06 14.26
C CYS A 162 4.57 -3.33 14.29
N GLN A 163 5.41 -3.54 13.27
CA GLN A 163 6.32 -4.67 13.23
C GLN A 163 7.45 -4.53 14.25
N GLY A 164 8.07 -3.37 14.33
CA GLY A 164 9.17 -3.10 15.27
C GLY A 164 8.73 -3.11 16.73
N ALA A 165 7.57 -2.52 17.01
CA ALA A 165 7.07 -2.38 18.38
C ALA A 165 6.60 -3.71 19.00
N VAL A 166 5.82 -4.53 18.26
CA VAL A 166 5.16 -5.72 18.82
C VAL A 166 5.09 -6.92 17.89
N GLY A 167 5.77 -6.90 16.73
CA GLY A 167 5.78 -8.00 15.77
C GLY A 167 4.46 -8.16 15.00
N LYS A 168 3.62 -7.12 14.92
CA LYS A 168 2.28 -7.18 14.31
C LYS A 168 2.13 -6.25 13.10
N GLY A 169 3.19 -6.07 12.34
CA GLY A 169 3.16 -5.23 11.15
C GLY A 169 2.74 -5.95 9.87
N ASN A 170 2.92 -7.27 9.78
CA ASN A 170 2.61 -8.02 8.57
C ASN A 170 1.15 -8.46 8.54
N ALA A 171 0.32 -7.79 7.72
CA ALA A 171 -1.10 -8.04 7.55
C ALA A 171 -1.47 -8.66 6.19
N ILE A 172 -0.51 -9.32 5.53
CA ILE A 172 -0.73 -9.92 4.20
C ILE A 172 -1.88 -10.96 4.21
N SER A 173 -2.06 -11.69 5.30
CA SER A 173 -3.16 -12.63 5.45
C SER A 173 -4.54 -11.95 5.52
N HIS A 174 -4.62 -10.75 6.09
CA HIS A 174 -5.86 -9.95 6.06
C HIS A 174 -6.16 -9.52 4.62
N PHE A 175 -5.13 -9.06 3.91
CA PHE A 175 -5.27 -8.67 2.50
C PHE A 175 -5.81 -9.83 1.65
N ASP A 176 -5.20 -11.02 1.75
CA ASP A 176 -5.65 -12.20 1.01
C ASP A 176 -7.11 -12.57 1.30
N VAL A 177 -7.52 -12.57 2.57
CA VAL A 177 -8.91 -12.87 2.95
C VAL A 177 -9.88 -11.83 2.39
N LEU A 178 -9.53 -10.55 2.38
CA LEU A 178 -10.37 -9.50 1.80
C LEU A 178 -10.48 -9.62 0.27
N LEU A 179 -9.38 -9.94 -0.42
CA LEU A 179 -9.40 -10.22 -1.86
C LEU A 179 -10.25 -11.45 -2.18
N GLU A 180 -10.12 -12.53 -1.39
CA GLU A 180 -10.92 -13.75 -1.52
C GLU A 180 -12.43 -13.51 -1.27
N SER A 181 -12.76 -12.53 -0.42
CA SER A 181 -14.15 -12.10 -0.21
C SER A 181 -14.74 -11.29 -1.38
N GLY A 182 -13.94 -11.00 -2.41
CA GLY A 182 -14.35 -10.25 -3.60
C GLY A 182 -14.09 -8.75 -3.52
N MET A 183 -13.43 -8.26 -2.47
CA MET A 183 -13.07 -6.85 -2.36
C MET A 183 -11.92 -6.52 -3.32
N ARG A 184 -12.06 -5.43 -4.07
CA ARG A 184 -10.99 -4.92 -4.94
C ARG A 184 -10.21 -3.86 -4.18
N LEU A 185 -9.08 -4.25 -3.59
CA LEU A 185 -8.21 -3.43 -2.76
C LEU A 185 -6.78 -3.47 -3.25
N TYR A 186 -6.01 -2.46 -2.88
CA TYR A 186 -4.57 -2.40 -3.13
C TYR A 186 -3.79 -2.45 -1.81
N GLY A 187 -2.62 -3.08 -1.84
CA GLY A 187 -1.81 -3.32 -0.65
C GLY A 187 -0.66 -2.32 -0.53
N LEU A 188 -0.61 -1.55 0.56
CA LEU A 188 0.43 -0.58 0.84
C LEU A 188 1.40 -1.11 1.90
N ALA A 189 2.72 -0.96 1.66
CA ALA A 189 3.72 -1.08 2.70
C ALA A 189 4.10 0.32 3.17
N VAL A 190 4.10 0.54 4.48
CA VAL A 190 4.27 1.86 5.09
C VAL A 190 5.17 1.80 6.30
N ASP A 191 5.77 2.94 6.65
CA ASP A 191 6.58 3.05 7.86
C ASP A 191 5.73 3.27 9.12
N ASP A 192 4.68 4.10 9.06
CA ASP A 192 3.98 4.62 10.22
C ASP A 192 4.98 5.35 11.16
N CYS A 193 5.80 6.17 10.51
CA CYS A 193 7.02 6.70 11.11
C CYS A 193 6.74 7.83 12.09
N HIS A 194 7.34 7.72 13.27
CA HIS A 194 7.32 8.77 14.30
C HIS A 194 8.72 9.34 14.56
N LEU A 195 9.77 8.74 13.93
CA LEU A 195 11.19 9.05 14.17
C LEU A 195 11.54 8.99 15.67
N ASN A 196 11.04 7.95 16.34
CA ASN A 196 11.29 7.65 17.74
C ASN A 196 12.64 6.92 17.94
N ASP A 197 12.88 6.45 19.17
CA ASP A 197 14.11 5.74 19.55
C ASP A 197 14.27 4.35 18.91
N TRP A 198 13.20 3.77 18.33
CA TRP A 198 13.27 2.50 17.57
C TRP A 198 13.25 2.75 16.07
N PRO A 199 13.80 1.81 15.28
CA PRO A 199 13.84 1.97 13.84
C PRO A 199 12.43 1.82 13.25
N ASP A 200 11.82 2.94 12.90
CA ASP A 200 10.52 3.05 12.24
C ASP A 200 10.60 3.86 10.93
N PHE A 201 11.81 4.14 10.44
CA PHE A 201 12.09 5.04 9.34
C PHE A 201 12.72 4.33 8.15
N ALA A 202 12.20 4.58 6.96
CA ALA A 202 12.72 4.10 5.67
C ALA A 202 12.81 2.56 5.55
N LEU A 203 11.90 1.84 6.20
CA LEU A 203 11.85 0.37 6.24
C LEU A 203 10.81 -0.22 5.30
N ALA A 204 9.77 0.55 4.95
CA ALA A 204 8.70 0.12 4.07
C ALA A 204 8.18 1.29 3.23
N TRP A 205 7.84 1.04 1.98
CA TRP A 205 7.43 2.08 1.03
C TRP A 205 6.59 1.52 -0.11
N ILE A 206 5.98 2.43 -0.86
CA ILE A 206 5.45 2.12 -2.18
C ILE A 206 6.30 2.77 -3.27
N VAL A 207 6.24 2.22 -4.48
CA VAL A 207 6.83 2.84 -5.68
C VAL A 207 5.72 2.99 -6.71
N VAL A 208 5.29 4.22 -6.95
CA VAL A 208 4.29 4.53 -7.97
C VAL A 208 4.93 4.68 -9.34
N CYS A 209 4.16 4.34 -10.40
CA CYS A 209 4.57 4.44 -11.79
C CYS A 209 3.72 5.50 -12.48
N VAL A 210 4.31 6.65 -12.79
CA VAL A 210 3.61 7.83 -13.30
C VAL A 210 4.34 8.47 -14.48
N GLU A 211 3.65 9.31 -15.25
CA GLU A 211 4.28 10.12 -16.29
C GLU A 211 4.88 11.41 -15.72
N GLU A 212 4.29 11.95 -14.66
CA GLU A 212 4.67 13.23 -14.08
C GLU A 212 4.74 13.13 -12.54
N LYS A 213 5.69 13.86 -11.94
CA LYS A 213 5.83 13.98 -10.48
C LYS A 213 4.89 15.06 -9.95
N THR A 214 3.58 14.79 -10.00
CA THR A 214 2.55 15.69 -9.48
C THR A 214 1.70 15.01 -8.40
N PRO A 215 1.13 15.78 -7.43
CA PRO A 215 0.22 15.23 -6.43
C PRO A 215 -0.94 14.43 -7.05
N VAL A 216 -1.54 14.94 -8.12
CA VAL A 216 -2.65 14.30 -8.83
C VAL A 216 -2.23 12.96 -9.44
N ALA A 217 -1.08 12.92 -10.12
CA ALA A 217 -0.57 11.68 -10.73
C ALA A 217 -0.25 10.62 -9.67
N ILE A 218 0.33 11.00 -8.53
CA ILE A 218 0.60 10.11 -7.41
C ILE A 218 -0.71 9.57 -6.83
N GLN A 219 -1.70 10.43 -6.58
CA GLN A 219 -3.02 10.03 -6.09
C GLN A 219 -3.71 9.05 -7.03
N ASP A 220 -3.72 9.34 -8.32
CA ASP A 220 -4.35 8.49 -9.34
C ASP A 220 -3.64 7.13 -9.46
N ALA A 221 -2.32 7.10 -9.35
CA ALA A 221 -1.57 5.86 -9.34
C ALA A 221 -1.94 4.98 -8.12
N ILE A 222 -2.10 5.57 -6.94
CA ILE A 222 -2.54 4.85 -5.73
C ILE A 222 -4.00 4.37 -5.90
N ARG A 223 -4.89 5.24 -6.38
CA ARG A 223 -6.31 4.94 -6.63
C ARG A 223 -6.51 3.76 -7.59
N THR A 224 -5.64 3.64 -8.57
CA THR A 224 -5.74 2.64 -9.65
C THR A 224 -4.81 1.45 -9.49
N GLY A 225 -4.04 1.39 -8.38
CA GLY A 225 -3.12 0.29 -8.09
C GLY A 225 -1.85 0.27 -8.95
N GLN A 226 -1.49 1.39 -9.57
CA GLN A 226 -0.29 1.52 -10.42
C GLN A 226 0.97 1.73 -9.57
N PHE A 227 1.17 0.83 -8.64
CA PHE A 227 2.33 0.81 -7.73
C PHE A 227 2.62 -0.61 -7.25
N TYR A 228 3.79 -0.79 -6.67
CA TYR A 228 4.12 -1.96 -5.87
C TYR A 228 4.59 -1.52 -4.48
N SER A 229 4.50 -2.42 -3.51
CA SER A 229 4.93 -2.24 -2.12
C SER A 229 6.22 -2.99 -1.84
N SER A 230 7.11 -2.43 -1.00
CA SER A 230 8.39 -3.06 -0.70
C SER A 230 8.92 -2.72 0.69
N CYS A 231 9.69 -3.67 1.24
CA CYS A 231 10.58 -3.50 2.38
C CYS A 231 12.07 -3.71 1.99
N GLY A 232 12.37 -3.88 0.69
CA GLY A 232 13.74 -4.12 0.21
C GLY A 232 13.85 -4.34 -1.30
N PRO A 233 13.33 -5.44 -1.85
CA PRO A 233 13.44 -5.73 -3.27
C PRO A 233 12.76 -4.68 -4.16
N THR A 234 13.32 -4.44 -5.34
CA THR A 234 12.66 -3.66 -6.38
C THR A 234 11.90 -4.57 -7.34
N ILE A 235 10.74 -4.11 -7.81
CA ILE A 235 9.97 -4.76 -8.87
C ILE A 235 9.98 -3.84 -10.09
N GLU A 236 10.40 -4.38 -11.24
CA GLU A 236 10.28 -3.67 -12.50
C GLU A 236 8.83 -3.72 -13.02
N PRO A 237 8.47 -2.81 -13.94
CA PRO A 237 7.19 -2.94 -14.61
C PRO A 237 7.11 -4.29 -15.29
N TRP A 238 6.16 -5.08 -14.86
CA TRP A 238 5.94 -6.35 -15.47
C TRP A 238 5.24 -6.22 -16.80
N THR A 239 5.52 -7.17 -17.66
CA THR A 239 5.07 -7.13 -19.03
C THR A 239 4.12 -8.28 -19.30
N ARG A 240 3.13 -8.02 -20.16
CA ARG A 240 2.24 -9.03 -20.70
C ARG A 240 2.48 -9.20 -22.19
N SER A 241 2.63 -10.43 -22.64
CA SER A 241 2.62 -10.81 -24.05
C SER A 241 1.63 -11.96 -24.26
N GLY A 242 0.46 -11.66 -24.80
CA GLY A 242 -0.62 -12.63 -24.94
C GLY A 242 -1.06 -13.21 -23.58
N ALA A 243 -0.88 -14.52 -23.41
CA ALA A 243 -1.18 -15.23 -22.16
C ALA A 243 0.01 -15.30 -21.17
N THR A 244 1.14 -14.67 -21.48
CA THR A 244 2.36 -14.75 -20.68
C THR A 244 2.53 -13.47 -19.87
N LEU A 245 2.69 -13.64 -18.53
CA LEU A 245 3.09 -12.58 -17.59
C LEU A 245 4.55 -12.78 -17.24
N THR A 246 5.33 -11.70 -17.25
CA THR A 246 6.72 -11.70 -16.79
C THR A 246 6.91 -10.64 -15.74
N LEU A 247 7.26 -11.08 -14.53
CA LEU A 247 7.73 -10.24 -13.44
C LEU A 247 9.24 -10.20 -13.46
N ARG A 248 9.84 -9.01 -13.37
CA ARG A 248 11.27 -8.82 -13.11
C ARG A 248 11.47 -8.08 -11.80
N CYS A 249 12.54 -8.42 -11.09
CA CYS A 249 12.86 -7.82 -9.81
C CYS A 249 14.38 -7.74 -9.59
N SER A 250 14.79 -7.00 -8.57
CA SER A 250 16.16 -7.12 -8.05
C SER A 250 16.47 -8.57 -7.66
N PRO A 251 17.75 -8.95 -7.50
CA PRO A 251 18.13 -10.29 -7.07
C PRO A 251 17.45 -10.74 -5.77
N VAL A 252 16.75 -11.89 -5.82
CA VAL A 252 15.95 -12.43 -4.69
C VAL A 252 16.17 -13.94 -4.54
N LYS A 253 15.75 -14.50 -3.42
CA LYS A 253 15.78 -15.94 -3.15
C LYS A 253 14.48 -16.66 -3.49
N MET A 254 13.38 -15.93 -3.55
CA MET A 254 12.08 -16.51 -3.84
C MET A 254 11.22 -15.51 -4.61
N ILE A 255 10.48 -16.03 -5.60
CA ILE A 255 9.40 -15.31 -6.28
C ILE A 255 8.15 -16.19 -6.20
N VAL A 256 7.03 -15.60 -5.79
CA VAL A 256 5.75 -16.29 -5.63
C VAL A 256 4.69 -15.59 -6.45
N CYS A 257 3.91 -16.37 -7.20
CA CYS A 257 2.63 -15.96 -7.74
C CYS A 257 1.53 -16.71 -7.00
N ASN A 258 0.60 -16.05 -6.37
CA ASN A 258 -0.51 -16.67 -5.66
C ASN A 258 -1.86 -16.05 -6.03
N GLY A 259 -2.90 -16.84 -5.89
CA GLY A 259 -4.31 -16.50 -6.04
C GLY A 259 -5.10 -16.99 -4.83
N VAL A 260 -6.39 -17.30 -5.04
CA VAL A 260 -7.31 -17.76 -3.98
C VAL A 260 -6.90 -19.12 -3.42
N GLY A 261 -6.97 -19.27 -2.10
CA GLY A 261 -6.74 -20.52 -1.38
C GLY A 261 -5.32 -21.06 -1.55
N PRO A 262 -5.14 -22.37 -1.75
CA PRO A 262 -3.81 -22.98 -1.82
C PRO A 262 -3.17 -22.86 -3.22
N TYR A 263 -3.80 -22.13 -4.14
CA TYR A 263 -3.32 -22.03 -5.51
C TYR A 263 -2.21 -21.00 -5.63
N GLY A 264 -1.10 -21.43 -6.19
CA GLY A 264 0.03 -20.57 -6.43
C GLY A 264 1.19 -21.33 -7.07
N HIS A 265 2.20 -20.58 -7.46
CA HIS A 265 3.44 -21.09 -7.99
C HIS A 265 4.60 -20.32 -7.37
N ALA A 266 5.63 -21.03 -6.92
CA ALA A 266 6.82 -20.42 -6.33
C ALA A 266 8.09 -20.91 -7.01
N LEU A 267 9.01 -19.97 -7.27
CA LEU A 267 10.38 -20.26 -7.63
C LEU A 267 11.26 -20.03 -6.41
N HIS A 268 12.19 -20.95 -6.17
CA HIS A 268 13.19 -20.86 -5.12
C HIS A 268 14.59 -21.00 -5.71
N SER A 269 15.54 -20.22 -5.25
CA SER A 269 16.93 -20.30 -5.70
C SER A 269 17.66 -21.55 -5.19
N HIS A 270 17.14 -22.23 -4.16
CA HIS A 270 17.75 -23.42 -3.53
C HIS A 270 19.23 -23.30 -3.19
N GLY A 271 19.73 -22.08 -2.96
CA GLY A 271 21.16 -21.80 -2.75
C GLY A 271 22.01 -21.75 -4.04
N HIS A 272 21.39 -21.88 -5.19
CA HIS A 272 22.04 -21.82 -6.51
C HIS A 272 21.80 -20.46 -7.19
N GLY A 273 22.49 -19.42 -6.73
CA GLY A 273 22.39 -18.09 -7.31
C GLY A 273 21.16 -17.29 -6.80
N GLU A 274 20.72 -16.37 -7.62
CA GLU A 274 19.62 -15.44 -7.34
C GLU A 274 18.60 -15.49 -8.47
N LEU A 275 17.36 -15.23 -8.13
CA LEU A 275 16.27 -15.11 -9.09
C LEU A 275 16.06 -13.63 -9.40
N ILE A 276 15.88 -13.31 -10.68
CA ILE A 276 15.61 -11.95 -11.15
C ILE A 276 14.33 -11.86 -12.00
N GLU A 277 13.74 -13.01 -12.32
CA GLU A 277 12.58 -13.06 -13.20
C GLU A 277 11.72 -14.29 -12.89
N MET A 278 10.40 -14.12 -13.05
CA MET A 278 9.42 -15.21 -13.13
C MET A 278 8.52 -14.97 -14.32
N THR A 279 8.43 -15.97 -15.20
CA THR A 279 7.49 -15.97 -16.34
C THR A 279 6.40 -17.01 -16.09
N LEU A 280 5.15 -16.61 -16.26
CA LEU A 280 3.97 -17.44 -16.02
C LEU A 280 3.03 -17.39 -17.21
N ASN A 281 2.62 -18.57 -17.71
CA ASN A 281 1.52 -18.65 -18.65
C ASN A 281 0.19 -18.67 -17.89
N VAL A 282 -0.57 -17.58 -17.97
CA VAL A 282 -1.82 -17.43 -17.21
C VAL A 282 -2.91 -18.41 -17.63
N ARG A 283 -2.89 -18.96 -18.85
CA ARG A 283 -3.86 -19.96 -19.30
C ARG A 283 -3.61 -21.33 -18.68
N GLU A 284 -2.36 -21.64 -18.36
CA GLU A 284 -1.94 -22.93 -17.82
C GLU A 284 -1.86 -22.93 -16.30
N HIS A 285 -1.45 -21.80 -15.71
CA HIS A 285 -1.13 -21.69 -14.30
C HIS A 285 -2.09 -20.80 -13.53
N TRP A 286 -3.00 -20.06 -14.21
CA TRP A 286 -4.03 -19.32 -13.51
C TRP A 286 -5.05 -20.30 -12.94
N PRO A 287 -5.26 -20.31 -11.62
CA PRO A 287 -6.26 -21.18 -11.02
C PRO A 287 -7.62 -20.90 -11.63
N ASN A 288 -8.32 -21.96 -12.09
CA ASN A 288 -9.54 -21.81 -12.90
C ASN A 288 -10.63 -20.95 -12.24
N ASP A 289 -10.63 -20.87 -10.90
CA ASP A 289 -11.65 -20.15 -10.13
C ASP A 289 -11.09 -18.91 -9.40
N SER A 290 -9.80 -18.59 -9.52
CA SER A 290 -9.25 -17.41 -8.88
C SER A 290 -9.64 -16.13 -9.65
N PRO A 291 -10.29 -15.15 -9.00
CA PRO A 291 -10.60 -13.87 -9.63
C PRO A 291 -9.37 -12.99 -9.81
N TYR A 292 -8.27 -13.29 -9.15
CA TYR A 292 -7.02 -12.51 -9.21
C TYR A 292 -5.77 -13.40 -9.08
N VAL A 293 -4.63 -12.84 -9.47
CA VAL A 293 -3.30 -13.28 -9.04
C VAL A 293 -2.51 -12.08 -8.59
N ARG A 294 -1.57 -12.28 -7.67
CA ARG A 294 -0.57 -11.29 -7.25
C ARG A 294 0.80 -11.92 -7.14
N PHE A 295 1.85 -11.11 -7.28
CA PHE A 295 3.21 -11.58 -7.11
C PHE A 295 3.83 -11.00 -5.85
N SER A 296 4.78 -11.75 -5.29
CA SER A 296 5.67 -11.26 -4.24
C SER A 296 7.05 -11.86 -4.42
N CYS A 297 8.08 -11.15 -3.96
CA CYS A 297 9.44 -11.64 -3.98
C CYS A 297 10.15 -11.36 -2.65
N CYS A 298 11.07 -12.24 -2.27
CA CYS A 298 11.79 -12.19 -1.02
C CYS A 298 13.30 -12.27 -1.24
N ASP A 299 14.04 -11.32 -0.69
CA ASP A 299 15.50 -11.29 -0.78
C ASP A 299 16.18 -12.22 0.24
N ASP A 300 17.53 -12.20 0.28
CA ASP A 300 18.33 -13.01 1.18
C ASP A 300 18.30 -12.54 2.64
N GLN A 301 17.82 -11.32 2.89
CA GLN A 301 17.61 -10.76 4.23
C GLN A 301 16.19 -11.02 4.77
N GLY A 302 15.33 -11.69 3.99
CA GLY A 302 13.94 -11.97 4.34
C GLY A 302 13.01 -10.78 4.13
N ARG A 303 13.44 -9.74 3.40
CA ARG A 303 12.61 -8.59 3.07
C ARG A 303 11.78 -8.89 1.83
N TRP A 304 10.56 -8.39 1.82
CA TRP A 304 9.58 -8.68 0.79
C TRP A 304 9.23 -7.45 -0.05
N ALA A 305 8.83 -7.73 -1.30
CA ALA A 305 8.09 -6.79 -2.12
C ALA A 305 6.87 -7.50 -2.71
N TRP A 306 5.79 -6.72 -2.96
CA TRP A 306 4.49 -7.22 -3.37
C TRP A 306 3.91 -6.37 -4.49
N THR A 307 3.36 -7.02 -5.51
CA THR A 307 2.52 -6.34 -6.50
C THR A 307 1.09 -6.22 -5.98
N ASN A 308 0.35 -5.30 -6.54
CA ASN A 308 -1.09 -5.29 -6.41
C ASN A 308 -1.72 -6.47 -7.18
N PRO A 309 -2.98 -6.86 -6.86
CA PRO A 309 -3.68 -7.90 -7.56
C PRO A 309 -3.90 -7.53 -9.03
N LEU A 310 -3.75 -8.53 -9.90
CA LEU A 310 -4.25 -8.51 -11.26
C LEU A 310 -5.56 -9.26 -11.30
N TRP A 311 -6.59 -8.59 -11.70
CA TRP A 311 -7.90 -9.18 -11.78
C TRP A 311 -8.11 -9.89 -13.11
N ARG A 312 -8.75 -11.06 -13.05
CA ARG A 312 -9.00 -11.87 -14.24
C ARG A 312 -9.77 -11.12 -15.32
N ASP A 313 -10.73 -10.29 -14.91
CA ASP A 313 -11.56 -9.50 -15.83
C ASP A 313 -10.75 -8.47 -16.62
N ASP A 314 -9.58 -8.08 -16.13
CA ASP A 314 -8.68 -7.15 -16.82
C ASP A 314 -7.90 -7.86 -17.97
N PHE A 315 -8.03 -9.19 -18.11
CA PHE A 315 -7.31 -10.04 -19.07
C PHE A 315 -8.19 -10.72 -20.13
N VAL A 316 -9.50 -10.64 -20.02
CA VAL A 316 -10.43 -11.30 -20.95
C VAL A 316 -10.83 -10.36 -22.08
#